data_f952001d9a01d9c7a8735bbf58fe2b2e
#
_entry.id   f952001d9a01d9c7a8735bbf58fe2b2e
#
_cell.length_a   1.000
_cell.length_b   1.000
_cell.length_c   1.000
_cell.angle_alpha   90.00
_cell.angle_beta   90.00
_cell.angle_gamma   90.00
#
_symmetry.space_group_name_H-M   'P 1'
#
loop_
_entity.id
_entity.type
_entity.pdbx_description
1 polymer ?
#
loop_
_entity_poly.entity_id
_entity_poly.type
_entity_poly.pdbx_seq_one_letter_code
_entity_poly.pdbx_strand_id
1 'polypeptide(L)'
;MEVEKDWIRPRENTVEALVYGMINSDGVELDLRLTEDDMLVLHHDSKTEFGEYPECLTINDLPEYVETMDKLLENKDFIRRWTEEGAFTCIEFKTPHPSSGKAGGWFNGREKEQHMIKMIQKLDELLQPIERSSSSTVIYSFDPKIISASKKINTNLEFSRLRPNIRSWGNWTTQRIIATPSFLANSLPKLIDRQREEGSPMLPCSLQYLKGIESKINIGWTVGLEGKKLDRLTKYRRGYPIYVWPAKSDSERLLLDAGLTGLTDDLSPNSVTLDSGHARWIKPATQPLTDEMRKELDETPMGEHASKISELQEEIPSWYELSDSERRNFVEKWKKKWLWEREIGTLLSETAESSLPWEVSRIIGHRGTGKSHRGGS
;
A
#
# COMPACT_ATOMS: atom_id res chain seq x y z
N MET A 1 13.26 8.39 25.39
CA MET A 1 13.85 8.73 24.07
C MET A 1 13.67 10.23 23.86
N GLU A 2 14.77 10.98 23.75
CA GLU A 2 14.64 12.39 23.34
C GLU A 2 13.97 12.41 21.95
N VAL A 3 12.93 13.21 21.81
CA VAL A 3 12.28 13.47 20.51
C VAL A 3 13.39 13.97 19.58
N GLU A 4 13.66 13.24 18.50
CA GLU A 4 14.61 13.68 17.48
C GLU A 4 14.12 15.00 16.89
N LYS A 5 14.59 16.10 17.47
CA LYS A 5 14.19 17.47 17.08
C LYS A 5 14.51 17.79 15.60
N ASP A 6 15.39 17.02 14.99
CA ASP A 6 15.96 17.28 13.66
C ASP A 6 15.75 16.14 12.67
N TRP A 7 14.67 15.31 12.83
CA TRP A 7 14.40 14.29 11.83
C TRP A 7 14.06 14.93 10.47
N ILE A 8 14.90 14.63 9.49
CA ILE A 8 14.72 15.06 8.11
C ILE A 8 14.06 13.92 7.34
N ARG A 9 12.89 14.19 6.76
CA ARG A 9 12.18 13.19 5.96
C ARG A 9 13.01 12.81 4.72
N PRO A 10 13.35 11.53 4.54
CA PRO A 10 13.96 11.07 3.30
C PRO A 10 13.09 11.38 2.08
N ARG A 11 13.72 11.59 0.92
CA ARG A 11 13.00 11.81 -0.32
C ARG A 11 12.16 10.58 -0.68
N GLU A 12 10.91 10.79 -1.07
CA GLU A 12 10.00 9.71 -1.47
C GLU A 12 10.58 8.85 -2.61
N ASN A 13 10.27 7.55 -2.63
CA ASN A 13 10.77 6.58 -3.61
C ASN A 13 12.31 6.52 -3.72
N THR A 14 13.03 6.78 -2.65
CA THR A 14 14.46 6.45 -2.54
C THR A 14 14.64 5.19 -1.71
N VAL A 15 15.77 4.52 -1.87
CA VAL A 15 16.11 3.35 -1.05
C VAL A 15 16.06 3.70 0.44
N GLU A 16 16.58 4.88 0.83
CA GLU A 16 16.54 5.36 2.21
C GLU A 16 15.10 5.46 2.75
N ALA A 17 14.19 6.11 2.01
CA ALA A 17 12.79 6.25 2.42
C ALA A 17 12.07 4.91 2.52
N LEU A 18 12.32 4.01 1.56
CA LEU A 18 11.68 2.69 1.50
C LEU A 18 12.20 1.78 2.62
N VAL A 19 13.49 1.78 2.89
CA VAL A 19 14.08 1.03 4.01
C VAL A 19 13.56 1.55 5.34
N TYR A 20 13.53 2.87 5.53
CA TYR A 20 12.95 3.48 6.73
C TYR A 20 11.49 3.07 6.93
N GLY A 21 10.67 3.18 5.89
CA GLY A 21 9.26 2.78 5.93
C GLY A 21 9.08 1.30 6.25
N MET A 22 9.87 0.43 5.61
CA MET A 22 9.84 -1.01 5.85
C MET A 22 10.19 -1.40 7.28
N ILE A 23 11.13 -0.70 7.92
CA ILE A 23 11.53 -0.95 9.31
C ILE A 23 10.50 -0.41 10.30
N ASN A 24 9.91 0.75 10.02
CA ASN A 24 9.10 1.49 10.99
C ASN A 24 7.59 1.32 10.83
N SER A 25 7.10 0.56 9.84
CA SER A 25 5.67 0.26 9.66
C SER A 25 5.44 -1.21 9.29
N ASP A 26 4.22 -1.57 8.91
CA ASP A 26 3.90 -2.93 8.44
C ASP A 26 4.34 -3.20 6.99
N GLY A 27 4.99 -2.26 6.36
CA GLY A 27 5.47 -2.39 4.99
C GLY A 27 5.50 -1.07 4.24
N VAL A 28 5.78 -1.14 2.95
CA VAL A 28 5.90 0.04 2.09
C VAL A 28 5.14 -0.09 0.79
N GLU A 29 4.80 1.05 0.26
CA GLU A 29 4.41 1.21 -1.14
C GLU A 29 5.49 1.96 -1.89
N LEU A 30 5.72 1.57 -3.14
CA LEU A 30 6.69 2.16 -4.05
C LEU A 30 6.17 2.22 -5.48
N ASP A 31 6.71 3.18 -6.24
CA ASP A 31 6.33 3.41 -7.64
C ASP A 31 7.47 3.00 -8.58
N LEU A 32 7.17 2.19 -9.59
CA LEU A 32 8.14 1.77 -10.59
C LEU A 32 7.84 2.36 -11.97
N ARG A 33 8.90 2.78 -12.66
CA ARG A 33 8.92 3.14 -14.08
C ARG A 33 9.99 2.34 -14.81
N LEU A 34 9.83 2.20 -16.13
CA LEU A 34 10.79 1.49 -16.98
C LEU A 34 11.54 2.53 -17.82
N THR A 35 12.86 2.54 -17.73
CA THR A 35 13.74 3.43 -18.53
C THR A 35 13.83 2.98 -19.99
N GLU A 36 14.53 3.76 -20.83
CA GLU A 36 14.76 3.42 -22.23
C GLU A 36 15.60 2.16 -22.40
N ASP A 37 16.56 1.93 -21.50
CA ASP A 37 17.43 0.76 -21.41
C ASP A 37 16.88 -0.38 -20.54
N ASP A 38 15.56 -0.35 -20.28
CA ASP A 38 14.82 -1.43 -19.60
C ASP A 38 15.18 -1.68 -18.14
N MET A 39 15.61 -0.65 -17.43
CA MET A 39 15.81 -0.71 -15.99
C MET A 39 14.54 -0.29 -15.25
N LEU A 40 14.18 -1.01 -14.19
CA LEU A 40 13.10 -0.61 -13.28
C LEU A 40 13.63 0.40 -12.26
N VAL A 41 13.09 1.61 -12.27
CA VAL A 41 13.50 2.72 -11.41
C VAL A 41 12.39 3.17 -10.47
N LEU A 42 12.77 3.61 -9.29
CA LEU A 42 11.91 4.11 -8.21
C LEU A 42 11.56 5.59 -8.50
N HIS A 43 10.38 5.84 -9.08
CA HIS A 43 9.96 7.21 -9.39
C HIS A 43 8.46 7.35 -9.59
N HIS A 44 7.83 8.28 -8.88
CA HIS A 44 6.40 8.51 -8.96
C HIS A 44 5.99 9.36 -10.15
N ASP A 45 6.58 10.57 -10.28
CA ASP A 45 6.10 11.58 -11.21
C ASP A 45 6.34 11.19 -12.67
N SER A 46 5.53 11.74 -13.58
CA SER A 46 5.70 11.46 -15.01
C SER A 46 6.94 12.10 -15.61
N LYS A 47 7.53 13.04 -14.90
CA LYS A 47 8.76 13.75 -15.29
C LYS A 47 9.71 13.84 -14.12
N THR A 48 10.99 13.91 -14.43
CA THR A 48 12.03 14.32 -13.48
C THR A 48 11.87 15.80 -13.10
N GLU A 49 12.57 16.26 -12.09
CA GLU A 49 12.61 17.68 -11.72
C GLU A 49 13.18 18.59 -12.84
N PHE A 50 13.91 18.02 -13.79
CA PHE A 50 14.43 18.72 -14.99
C PHE A 50 13.41 18.73 -16.15
N GLY A 51 12.21 18.17 -15.96
CA GLY A 51 11.14 18.18 -16.95
C GLY A 51 11.19 17.05 -17.99
N GLU A 52 12.11 16.11 -17.85
CA GLU A 52 12.32 14.97 -18.75
C GLU A 52 11.45 13.78 -18.35
N TYR A 53 11.12 12.92 -19.30
CA TYR A 53 10.39 11.67 -19.05
C TYR A 53 11.36 10.54 -18.75
N PRO A 54 11.27 9.88 -17.58
CA PRO A 54 12.16 8.78 -17.21
C PRO A 54 12.23 7.67 -18.27
N GLU A 55 11.11 7.40 -18.93
CA GLU A 55 11.02 6.38 -19.97
C GLU A 55 11.77 6.73 -21.28
N CYS A 56 12.25 7.96 -21.42
CA CYS A 56 13.05 8.42 -22.54
C CYS A 56 14.54 8.53 -22.21
N LEU A 57 14.94 8.18 -21.01
CA LEU A 57 16.31 8.28 -20.51
C LEU A 57 16.85 6.89 -20.19
N THR A 58 18.17 6.72 -20.36
CA THR A 58 18.89 5.57 -19.81
C THR A 58 19.14 5.80 -18.31
N ILE A 59 19.50 4.73 -17.58
CA ILE A 59 19.82 4.87 -16.14
C ILE A 59 20.95 5.88 -15.90
N ASN A 60 21.92 6.00 -16.81
CA ASN A 60 23.05 6.93 -16.69
C ASN A 60 22.67 8.39 -16.93
N ASP A 61 21.53 8.65 -17.57
CA ASP A 61 21.03 9.99 -17.87
C ASP A 61 20.03 10.49 -16.82
N LEU A 62 19.59 9.61 -15.93
CA LEU A 62 18.66 9.94 -14.86
C LEU A 62 19.33 10.72 -13.72
N PRO A 63 18.59 11.62 -13.04
CA PRO A 63 19.09 12.26 -11.83
C PRO A 63 19.49 11.24 -10.75
N GLU A 64 20.53 11.54 -10.00
CA GLU A 64 21.12 10.68 -8.97
C GLU A 64 20.09 10.18 -7.91
N TYR A 65 19.05 10.98 -7.64
CA TYR A 65 18.01 10.60 -6.70
C TYR A 65 17.02 9.54 -7.24
N VAL A 66 17.05 9.25 -8.54
CA VAL A 66 16.24 8.19 -9.14
C VAL A 66 17.03 6.89 -9.06
N GLU A 67 16.70 6.07 -8.09
CA GLU A 67 17.41 4.82 -7.82
C GLU A 67 16.72 3.64 -8.50
N THR A 68 17.44 2.52 -8.68
CA THR A 68 16.88 1.31 -9.30
C THR A 68 16.23 0.39 -8.28
N MET A 69 15.33 -0.47 -8.75
CA MET A 69 14.76 -1.55 -7.94
C MET A 69 15.85 -2.53 -7.47
N ASP A 70 16.86 -2.82 -8.31
CA ASP A 70 18.00 -3.68 -7.94
C ASP A 70 18.70 -3.16 -6.69
N LYS A 71 18.99 -1.86 -6.64
CA LYS A 71 19.64 -1.23 -5.48
C LYS A 71 18.82 -1.38 -4.19
N LEU A 72 17.49 -1.30 -4.28
CA LEU A 72 16.63 -1.56 -3.14
C LEU A 72 16.73 -3.02 -2.68
N LEU A 73 16.76 -3.96 -3.61
CA LEU A 73 16.85 -5.39 -3.34
C LEU A 73 18.21 -5.83 -2.76
N GLU A 74 19.25 -5.03 -2.90
CA GLU A 74 20.55 -5.25 -2.22
C GLU A 74 20.50 -4.94 -0.73
N ASN A 75 19.49 -4.21 -0.25
CA ASN A 75 19.38 -3.83 1.16
C ASN A 75 18.89 -5.01 2.01
N LYS A 76 19.75 -5.51 2.88
CA LYS A 76 19.50 -6.71 3.71
C LYS A 76 18.35 -6.51 4.70
N ASP A 77 18.20 -5.33 5.29
CA ASP A 77 17.15 -5.06 6.28
C ASP A 77 15.78 -4.99 5.58
N PHE A 78 15.74 -4.39 4.38
CA PHE A 78 14.54 -4.40 3.55
C PHE A 78 14.10 -5.83 3.20
N ILE A 79 15.02 -6.65 2.70
CA ILE A 79 14.75 -8.04 2.33
C ILE A 79 14.31 -8.86 3.54
N ARG A 80 15.04 -8.81 4.66
CA ARG A 80 14.70 -9.55 5.88
C ARG A 80 13.29 -9.22 6.37
N ARG A 81 12.96 -7.93 6.48
CA ARG A 81 11.62 -7.48 6.89
C ARG A 81 10.53 -8.01 5.97
N TRP A 82 10.79 -8.01 4.65
CA TRP A 82 9.85 -8.43 3.63
C TRP A 82 9.64 -9.94 3.59
N THR A 83 10.72 -10.73 3.66
CA THR A 83 10.67 -12.18 3.45
C THR A 83 10.48 -12.99 4.72
N GLU A 84 10.94 -12.46 5.88
CA GLU A 84 10.99 -13.23 7.12
C GLU A 84 10.07 -12.67 8.22
N GLU A 85 9.80 -11.35 8.24
CA GLU A 85 9.15 -10.70 9.38
C GLU A 85 7.70 -10.26 9.12
N GLY A 86 7.10 -10.66 8.00
CA GLY A 86 5.69 -10.42 7.70
C GLY A 86 5.36 -9.03 7.16
N ALA A 87 6.36 -8.19 6.87
CA ALA A 87 6.13 -6.89 6.25
C ALA A 87 5.63 -7.04 4.80
N PHE A 88 4.92 -6.02 4.32
CA PHE A 88 4.21 -6.05 3.05
C PHE A 88 4.76 -5.03 2.05
N THR A 89 4.80 -5.38 0.77
CA THR A 89 5.22 -4.48 -0.30
C THR A 89 4.11 -4.28 -1.33
N CYS A 90 3.69 -3.03 -1.50
CA CYS A 90 2.82 -2.59 -2.59
C CYS A 90 3.68 -1.99 -3.70
N ILE A 91 3.54 -2.45 -4.93
CA ILE A 91 4.31 -1.96 -6.08
C ILE A 91 3.37 -1.36 -7.11
N GLU A 92 3.42 -0.04 -7.31
CA GLU A 92 2.65 0.62 -8.36
C GLU A 92 3.45 0.70 -9.67
N PHE A 93 2.90 0.14 -10.74
CA PHE A 93 3.42 0.34 -12.08
C PHE A 93 2.86 1.63 -12.68
N LYS A 94 3.76 2.58 -12.91
CA LYS A 94 3.44 3.85 -13.58
C LYS A 94 3.47 3.67 -15.09
N THR A 95 2.49 4.22 -15.77
CA THR A 95 2.49 4.28 -17.24
C THR A 95 3.19 5.55 -17.72
N PRO A 96 3.90 5.49 -18.87
CA PRO A 96 4.50 6.66 -19.48
C PRO A 96 3.48 7.76 -19.73
N HIS A 97 3.90 9.01 -19.60
CA HIS A 97 3.09 10.13 -20.06
C HIS A 97 2.94 10.06 -21.58
N PRO A 98 1.73 10.23 -22.13
CA PRO A 98 1.52 10.08 -23.58
C PRO A 98 2.39 11.00 -24.45
N SER A 99 2.75 12.18 -23.96
CA SER A 99 3.63 13.10 -24.67
C SER A 99 5.09 12.65 -24.76
N SER A 100 5.49 11.60 -24.00
CA SER A 100 6.81 10.98 -24.16
C SER A 100 6.94 10.19 -25.46
N GLY A 101 5.80 9.88 -26.10
CA GLY A 101 5.77 8.99 -27.28
C GLY A 101 5.98 7.51 -26.96
N LYS A 102 6.34 7.16 -25.72
CA LYS A 102 6.55 5.78 -25.28
C LYS A 102 5.22 5.06 -25.01
N ALA A 103 5.24 3.75 -25.03
CA ALA A 103 4.07 2.89 -24.83
C ALA A 103 2.84 3.28 -25.68
N GLY A 104 3.07 3.70 -26.91
CA GLY A 104 2.01 4.05 -27.88
C GLY A 104 1.36 5.41 -27.68
N GLY A 105 1.89 6.25 -26.83
CA GLY A 105 1.45 7.63 -26.67
C GLY A 105 -0.04 7.75 -26.32
N TRP A 106 -0.79 8.61 -27.06
CA TRP A 106 -2.19 8.89 -26.76
C TRP A 106 -3.19 7.82 -27.23
N PHE A 107 -2.85 7.04 -28.24
CA PHE A 107 -3.87 6.28 -29.00
C PHE A 107 -3.63 4.78 -29.09
N ASN A 108 -2.45 4.26 -28.73
CA ASN A 108 -2.14 2.84 -28.92
C ASN A 108 -2.20 2.02 -27.63
N GLY A 109 -3.36 1.48 -27.31
CA GLY A 109 -3.57 0.62 -26.14
C GLY A 109 -2.84 -0.72 -26.21
N ARG A 110 -2.42 -1.20 -27.38
CA ARG A 110 -1.64 -2.44 -27.54
C ARG A 110 -0.20 -2.23 -27.06
N GLU A 111 0.41 -1.12 -27.41
CA GLU A 111 1.76 -0.80 -26.94
C GLU A 111 1.80 -0.54 -25.43
N LYS A 112 0.73 0.04 -24.86
CA LYS A 112 0.60 0.15 -23.39
C LYS A 112 0.58 -1.22 -22.70
N GLU A 113 -0.15 -2.16 -23.26
CA GLU A 113 -0.17 -3.53 -22.72
C GLU A 113 1.19 -4.21 -22.86
N GLN A 114 1.90 -4.03 -23.99
CA GLN A 114 3.27 -4.55 -24.17
C GLN A 114 4.26 -3.93 -23.16
N HIS A 115 4.14 -2.65 -22.90
CA HIS A 115 4.94 -1.97 -21.88
C HIS A 115 4.70 -2.58 -20.48
N MET A 116 3.44 -2.81 -20.11
CA MET A 116 3.09 -3.48 -18.85
C MET A 116 3.64 -4.90 -18.78
N ILE A 117 3.53 -5.68 -19.87
CA ILE A 117 4.10 -7.02 -19.98
C ILE A 117 5.61 -6.98 -19.69
N LYS A 118 6.32 -6.03 -20.29
CA LYS A 118 7.75 -5.88 -20.10
C LYS A 118 8.11 -5.52 -18.66
N MET A 119 7.37 -4.61 -18.02
CA MET A 119 7.56 -4.29 -16.61
C MET A 119 7.34 -5.50 -15.70
N ILE A 120 6.30 -6.31 -15.97
CA ILE A 120 6.03 -7.52 -15.19
C ILE A 120 7.19 -8.52 -15.34
N GLN A 121 7.65 -8.77 -16.57
CA GLN A 121 8.77 -9.68 -16.83
C GLN A 121 10.04 -9.24 -16.12
N LYS A 122 10.38 -7.94 -16.19
CA LYS A 122 11.54 -7.39 -15.51
C LYS A 122 11.46 -7.51 -13.99
N LEU A 123 10.29 -7.21 -13.42
CA LEU A 123 10.09 -7.36 -11.97
C LEU A 123 10.16 -8.85 -11.55
N ASP A 124 9.53 -9.74 -12.31
CA ASP A 124 9.54 -11.18 -12.04
C ASP A 124 10.97 -11.73 -12.07
N GLU A 125 11.79 -11.33 -13.08
CA GLU A 125 13.23 -11.68 -13.16
C GLU A 125 14.00 -11.23 -11.91
N LEU A 126 13.78 -9.99 -11.45
CA LEU A 126 14.45 -9.43 -10.26
C LEU A 126 14.02 -10.12 -8.95
N LEU A 127 12.76 -10.53 -8.85
CA LEU A 127 12.21 -11.15 -7.65
C LEU A 127 12.39 -12.66 -7.61
N GLN A 128 12.76 -13.31 -8.73
CA GLN A 128 12.96 -14.77 -8.79
C GLN A 128 13.96 -15.31 -7.75
N PRO A 129 15.11 -14.63 -7.46
CA PRO A 129 16.05 -15.09 -6.45
C PRO A 129 15.59 -14.92 -5.01
N ILE A 130 14.49 -14.19 -4.79
CA ILE A 130 14.01 -13.79 -3.44
C ILE A 130 12.92 -14.77 -3.01
N GLU A 131 13.23 -15.60 -2.03
CA GLU A 131 12.25 -16.48 -1.39
C GLU A 131 11.29 -15.64 -0.54
N ARG A 132 10.09 -15.39 -1.06
CA ARG A 132 9.03 -14.63 -0.39
C ARG A 132 7.69 -15.31 -0.51
N SER A 133 6.81 -15.06 0.45
CA SER A 133 5.43 -15.51 0.36
C SER A 133 4.67 -14.75 -0.74
N SER A 134 3.80 -15.42 -1.48
CA SER A 134 2.92 -14.79 -2.47
C SER A 134 1.98 -13.75 -1.84
N SER A 135 1.61 -13.94 -0.56
CA SER A 135 0.75 -13.02 0.18
C SER A 135 1.47 -11.79 0.76
N SER A 136 2.78 -11.62 0.51
CA SER A 136 3.58 -10.48 0.99
C SER A 136 3.73 -9.33 -0.02
N THR A 137 3.18 -9.47 -1.23
CA THR A 137 3.39 -8.49 -2.31
C THR A 137 2.18 -8.37 -3.21
N VAL A 138 1.83 -7.14 -3.57
CA VAL A 138 0.86 -6.85 -4.63
C VAL A 138 1.44 -5.88 -5.64
N ILE A 139 1.22 -6.15 -6.92
CA ILE A 139 1.53 -5.23 -8.01
C ILE A 139 0.22 -4.61 -8.49
N TYR A 140 0.16 -3.30 -8.63
CA TYR A 140 -1.03 -2.64 -9.11
C TYR A 140 -0.73 -1.45 -10.04
N SER A 141 -1.73 -0.99 -10.74
CA SER A 141 -1.65 0.20 -11.60
C SER A 141 -3.01 0.87 -11.73
N PHE A 142 -3.04 2.17 -11.99
CA PHE A 142 -4.23 2.87 -12.46
C PHE A 142 -4.61 2.47 -13.89
N ASP A 143 -3.65 1.98 -14.68
CA ASP A 143 -3.95 1.52 -16.04
C ASP A 143 -4.62 0.15 -16.00
N PRO A 144 -5.83 0.01 -16.59
CA PRO A 144 -6.56 -1.25 -16.62
C PRO A 144 -5.84 -2.38 -17.36
N LYS A 145 -4.82 -2.06 -18.16
CA LYS A 145 -4.04 -3.03 -18.91
C LYS A 145 -3.20 -3.95 -18.02
N ILE A 146 -2.98 -3.58 -16.76
CA ILE A 146 -2.25 -4.43 -15.81
C ILE A 146 -2.86 -5.84 -15.70
N ILE A 147 -4.20 -5.95 -15.65
CA ILE A 147 -4.89 -7.25 -15.52
C ILE A 147 -4.80 -8.07 -16.81
N SER A 148 -4.93 -7.45 -18.00
CA SER A 148 -4.79 -8.18 -19.25
C SER A 148 -3.34 -8.56 -19.55
N ALA A 149 -2.38 -7.76 -19.09
CA ALA A 149 -0.95 -8.03 -19.21
C ALA A 149 -0.52 -9.19 -18.30
N SER A 150 -0.96 -9.19 -17.04
CA SER A 150 -0.62 -10.26 -16.09
C SER A 150 -1.09 -11.64 -16.55
N LYS A 151 -2.27 -11.73 -17.16
CA LYS A 151 -2.82 -12.99 -17.71
C LYS A 151 -2.02 -13.58 -18.90
N LYS A 152 -1.09 -12.80 -19.46
CA LYS A 152 -0.23 -13.24 -20.59
C LYS A 152 1.14 -13.74 -20.16
N ILE A 153 1.44 -13.66 -18.88
CA ILE A 153 2.73 -14.05 -18.30
C ILE A 153 2.47 -15.13 -17.26
N ASN A 154 3.29 -16.16 -17.27
CA ASN A 154 3.28 -17.16 -16.21
C ASN A 154 4.18 -16.67 -15.07
N THR A 155 3.58 -16.18 -14.00
CA THR A 155 4.25 -15.61 -12.83
C THR A 155 3.45 -15.91 -11.56
N ASN A 156 4.15 -15.97 -10.43
CA ASN A 156 3.53 -16.09 -9.09
C ASN A 156 3.24 -14.72 -8.44
N LEU A 157 3.39 -13.63 -9.20
CA LEU A 157 3.07 -12.29 -8.73
C LEU A 157 1.56 -12.05 -8.69
N GLU A 158 1.09 -11.37 -7.67
CA GLU A 158 -0.31 -11.03 -7.47
C GLU A 158 -0.61 -9.61 -7.97
N PHE A 159 -1.71 -9.48 -8.72
CA PHE A 159 -2.04 -8.22 -9.40
C PHE A 159 -3.39 -7.66 -9.00
N SER A 160 -3.47 -6.33 -8.95
CA SER A 160 -4.70 -5.62 -8.66
C SER A 160 -4.81 -4.34 -9.52
N ARG A 161 -5.97 -3.72 -9.47
CA ARG A 161 -6.26 -2.51 -10.22
C ARG A 161 -6.61 -1.37 -9.27
N LEU A 162 -5.83 -0.28 -9.33
CA LEU A 162 -6.09 0.94 -8.55
C LEU A 162 -7.42 1.61 -8.92
N ARG A 163 -8.15 2.08 -7.89
CA ARG A 163 -9.44 2.76 -8.05
C ARG A 163 -9.44 4.12 -7.32
N PRO A 164 -9.99 5.18 -7.90
CA PRO A 164 -10.70 5.24 -9.19
C PRO A 164 -9.76 5.08 -10.38
N ASN A 165 -10.34 4.81 -11.56
CA ASN A 165 -9.56 4.87 -12.80
C ASN A 165 -9.23 6.33 -13.10
N ILE A 166 -8.02 6.73 -12.80
CA ILE A 166 -7.48 8.04 -13.14
C ILE A 166 -6.21 7.88 -13.98
N ARG A 167 -5.78 8.93 -14.61
CA ARG A 167 -4.47 8.98 -15.25
C ARG A 167 -3.42 9.25 -14.18
N SER A 168 -2.25 8.63 -14.31
CA SER A 168 -1.10 8.86 -13.43
C SER A 168 -0.32 10.15 -13.75
N TRP A 169 -0.93 11.07 -14.50
CA TRP A 169 -0.35 12.36 -14.89
C TRP A 169 -1.40 13.46 -14.95
N GLY A 170 -0.95 14.69 -14.97
CA GLY A 170 -1.78 15.89 -14.94
C GLY A 170 -1.93 16.47 -13.54
N ASN A 171 -2.39 17.70 -13.47
CA ASN A 171 -2.59 18.37 -12.20
C ASN A 171 -3.76 17.73 -11.41
N TRP A 172 -3.73 17.88 -10.10
CA TRP A 172 -4.71 17.30 -9.18
C TRP A 172 -6.18 17.66 -9.50
N THR A 173 -6.44 18.88 -9.96
CA THR A 173 -7.80 19.33 -10.34
C THR A 173 -8.32 18.55 -11.55
N THR A 174 -7.49 18.39 -12.58
CA THR A 174 -7.82 17.60 -13.77
C THR A 174 -8.05 16.12 -13.43
N GLN A 175 -7.21 15.55 -12.58
CA GLN A 175 -7.37 14.16 -12.12
C GLN A 175 -8.68 13.97 -11.37
N ARG A 176 -9.09 14.91 -10.50
CA ARG A 176 -10.37 14.84 -9.79
C ARG A 176 -11.57 14.93 -10.73
N ILE A 177 -11.54 15.84 -11.71
CA ILE A 177 -12.59 15.95 -12.72
C ILE A 177 -12.73 14.64 -13.49
N ILE A 178 -11.64 14.04 -13.92
CA ILE A 178 -11.62 12.76 -14.64
C ILE A 178 -12.10 11.60 -13.75
N ALA A 179 -11.81 11.63 -12.45
CA ALA A 179 -12.23 10.60 -11.50
C ALA A 179 -13.73 10.68 -11.15
N THR A 180 -14.36 11.86 -11.25
CA THR A 180 -15.76 12.08 -10.86
C THR A 180 -16.74 11.06 -11.46
N PRO A 181 -16.74 10.75 -12.75
CA PRO A 181 -17.61 9.71 -13.32
C PRO A 181 -17.38 8.33 -12.70
N SER A 182 -16.14 8.01 -12.33
CA SER A 182 -15.80 6.74 -11.68
C SER A 182 -16.42 6.64 -10.28
N PHE A 183 -16.43 7.72 -9.51
CA PHE A 183 -17.09 7.77 -8.20
C PHE A 183 -18.62 7.69 -8.33
N LEU A 184 -19.20 8.37 -9.30
CA LEU A 184 -20.66 8.36 -9.53
C LEU A 184 -21.17 6.99 -9.99
N ALA A 185 -20.44 6.33 -10.87
CA ALA A 185 -20.87 5.07 -11.49
C ALA A 185 -20.56 3.81 -10.64
N ASN A 186 -19.69 3.90 -9.63
CA ASN A 186 -19.19 2.75 -8.90
C ASN A 186 -19.24 2.98 -7.40
N SER A 187 -20.15 2.25 -6.71
CA SER A 187 -20.05 2.09 -5.25
C SER A 187 -18.90 1.18 -4.90
N LEU A 188 -18.39 1.28 -3.65
CA LEU A 188 -17.32 0.41 -3.18
C LEU A 188 -17.69 -1.08 -3.26
N PRO A 189 -18.92 -1.53 -2.90
CA PRO A 189 -19.35 -2.92 -3.12
C PRO A 189 -19.17 -3.36 -4.58
N LYS A 190 -19.61 -2.57 -5.54
CA LYS A 190 -19.45 -2.90 -6.96
C LYS A 190 -17.99 -3.00 -7.41
N LEU A 191 -17.09 -2.21 -6.78
CA LEU A 191 -15.65 -2.32 -7.04
C LEU A 191 -15.07 -3.61 -6.46
N ILE A 192 -15.51 -4.03 -5.28
CA ILE A 192 -15.11 -5.30 -4.66
C ILE A 192 -15.50 -6.47 -5.59
N ASP A 193 -16.74 -6.49 -6.09
CA ASP A 193 -17.19 -7.56 -6.98
C ASP A 193 -16.34 -7.63 -8.25
N ARG A 194 -16.07 -6.49 -8.88
CA ARG A 194 -15.20 -6.44 -10.06
C ARG A 194 -13.80 -6.94 -9.81
N GLN A 195 -13.20 -6.59 -8.67
CA GLN A 195 -11.85 -7.07 -8.33
C GLN A 195 -11.83 -8.59 -8.09
N ARG A 196 -12.88 -9.13 -7.45
CA ARG A 196 -13.04 -10.58 -7.30
C ARG A 196 -13.17 -11.28 -8.65
N GLU A 197 -13.99 -10.73 -9.56
CA GLU A 197 -14.15 -11.24 -10.94
C GLU A 197 -12.84 -11.17 -11.75
N GLU A 198 -12.04 -10.15 -11.54
CA GLU A 198 -10.71 -9.99 -12.16
C GLU A 198 -9.67 -10.97 -11.58
N GLY A 199 -9.96 -11.61 -10.44
CA GLY A 199 -9.05 -12.51 -9.72
C GLY A 199 -8.04 -11.77 -8.85
N SER A 200 -8.28 -10.48 -8.55
CA SER A 200 -7.36 -9.68 -7.74
C SER A 200 -7.46 -10.05 -6.26
N PRO A 201 -6.33 -10.13 -5.51
CA PRO A 201 -6.34 -10.53 -4.10
C PRO A 201 -6.90 -9.44 -3.18
N MET A 202 -6.94 -8.19 -3.62
CA MET A 202 -7.34 -7.04 -2.82
C MET A 202 -7.85 -5.88 -3.69
N LEU A 203 -8.52 -4.90 -3.06
CA LEU A 203 -8.96 -3.66 -3.69
C LEU A 203 -8.13 -2.47 -3.19
N PRO A 204 -7.20 -1.91 -3.99
CA PRO A 204 -6.56 -0.64 -3.67
C PRO A 204 -7.48 0.51 -4.12
N CYS A 205 -7.89 1.36 -3.17
CA CYS A 205 -8.84 2.43 -3.49
C CYS A 205 -8.61 3.72 -2.70
N SER A 206 -9.10 4.83 -3.27
CA SER A 206 -9.08 6.12 -2.61
C SER A 206 -10.01 6.16 -1.40
N LEU A 207 -9.59 6.85 -0.32
CA LEU A 207 -10.38 7.14 0.89
C LEU A 207 -11.76 7.77 0.57
N GLN A 208 -11.88 8.47 -0.54
CA GLN A 208 -13.11 9.12 -0.97
C GLN A 208 -14.28 8.15 -1.20
N TYR A 209 -14.03 6.86 -1.44
CA TYR A 209 -15.10 5.85 -1.49
C TYR A 209 -15.70 5.52 -0.11
N LEU A 210 -15.01 5.83 0.97
CA LEU A 210 -15.39 5.50 2.34
C LEU A 210 -15.77 6.74 3.16
N LYS A 211 -15.12 7.88 2.91
CA LYS A 211 -15.26 9.13 3.68
C LYS A 211 -15.32 10.31 2.71
N GLY A 212 -16.21 11.25 2.97
CA GLY A 212 -16.34 12.47 2.16
C GLY A 212 -17.68 12.59 1.41
N ILE A 213 -17.79 13.63 0.57
CA ILE A 213 -18.99 13.91 -0.21
C ILE A 213 -19.19 12.82 -1.29
N GLU A 214 -18.10 12.37 -1.91
CA GLU A 214 -18.11 11.37 -2.96
C GLU A 214 -18.77 10.05 -2.49
N SER A 215 -18.55 9.66 -1.23
CA SER A 215 -19.19 8.47 -0.64
C SER A 215 -20.71 8.61 -0.47
N LYS A 216 -21.25 9.83 -0.55
CA LYS A 216 -22.67 10.13 -0.35
C LYS A 216 -23.46 10.24 -1.65
N ILE A 217 -22.79 10.52 -2.77
CA ILE A 217 -23.43 10.83 -4.06
C ILE A 217 -23.34 9.67 -5.07
N ASN A 218 -22.63 8.59 -4.75
CA ASN A 218 -22.54 7.45 -5.67
C ASN A 218 -23.89 6.69 -5.77
N ILE A 219 -24.12 6.14 -6.95
CA ILE A 219 -25.31 5.31 -7.23
C ILE A 219 -25.07 3.91 -6.67
N GLY A 220 -25.78 3.56 -5.60
CA GLY A 220 -25.71 2.23 -5.00
C GLY A 220 -25.71 2.24 -3.48
N TRP A 221 -25.28 1.14 -2.91
CA TRP A 221 -25.21 0.98 -1.46
C TRP A 221 -24.10 1.81 -0.86
N THR A 222 -24.47 2.78 -0.03
CA THR A 222 -23.49 3.58 0.70
C THR A 222 -22.91 2.77 1.84
N VAL A 223 -21.59 2.66 1.84
CA VAL A 223 -20.77 2.08 2.91
C VAL A 223 -19.87 3.17 3.51
N GLY A 224 -19.21 2.90 4.62
CA GLY A 224 -18.33 3.86 5.26
C GLY A 224 -17.62 3.25 6.46
N LEU A 225 -16.94 4.08 7.24
CA LEU A 225 -16.04 3.64 8.31
C LEU A 225 -16.71 3.60 9.69
N GLU A 226 -17.99 3.99 9.82
CA GLU A 226 -18.66 4.10 11.12
C GLU A 226 -20.12 3.64 11.07
N GLY A 227 -20.63 3.18 12.21
CA GLY A 227 -22.03 2.83 12.44
C GLY A 227 -22.58 1.85 11.42
N LYS A 228 -23.86 2.01 11.05
CA LYS A 228 -24.55 1.12 10.09
C LYS A 228 -23.87 1.00 8.73
N LYS A 229 -23.06 2.01 8.34
CA LYS A 229 -22.31 1.96 7.07
C LYS A 229 -21.11 1.04 7.17
N LEU A 230 -20.44 1.01 8.31
CA LEU A 230 -19.37 0.05 8.62
C LEU A 230 -19.93 -1.38 8.70
N ASP A 231 -21.06 -1.58 9.38
CA ASP A 231 -21.71 -2.91 9.45
C ASP A 231 -22.01 -3.46 8.05
N ARG A 232 -22.51 -2.60 7.14
CA ARG A 232 -22.75 -2.99 5.75
C ARG A 232 -21.46 -3.34 5.02
N LEU A 233 -20.41 -2.53 5.19
CA LEU A 233 -19.10 -2.78 4.58
C LEU A 233 -18.56 -4.13 5.04
N THR A 234 -18.53 -4.37 6.34
CA THR A 234 -18.01 -5.61 6.95
C THR A 234 -18.74 -6.85 6.45
N LYS A 235 -20.09 -6.80 6.46
CA LYS A 235 -20.93 -7.89 5.95
C LYS A 235 -20.77 -8.14 4.46
N TYR A 236 -20.57 -7.09 3.66
CA TYR A 236 -20.44 -7.20 2.22
C TYR A 236 -19.08 -7.73 1.80
N ARG A 237 -17.99 -7.16 2.35
CA ARG A 237 -16.63 -7.53 1.96
C ARG A 237 -16.22 -8.93 2.46
N ARG A 238 -16.77 -9.40 3.60
CA ARG A 238 -16.49 -10.72 4.20
C ARG A 238 -14.98 -11.02 4.31
N GLY A 239 -14.22 -10.01 4.76
CA GLY A 239 -12.77 -10.10 4.84
C GLY A 239 -12.02 -9.73 3.58
N TYR A 240 -12.68 -9.55 2.42
CA TYR A 240 -11.96 -9.13 1.20
C TYR A 240 -11.12 -7.89 1.48
N PRO A 241 -9.78 -7.94 1.24
CA PRO A 241 -8.86 -6.88 1.64
C PRO A 241 -9.10 -5.59 0.88
N ILE A 242 -9.05 -4.46 1.58
CA ILE A 242 -9.17 -3.13 0.99
C ILE A 242 -8.02 -2.28 1.51
N TYR A 243 -7.21 -1.77 0.58
CA TYR A 243 -6.07 -0.92 0.85
C TYR A 243 -6.41 0.51 0.43
N VAL A 244 -6.30 1.45 1.37
CA VAL A 244 -6.86 2.80 1.24
C VAL A 244 -5.78 3.85 1.27
N TRP A 245 -5.75 4.73 0.27
CA TRP A 245 -4.88 5.90 0.24
C TRP A 245 -5.67 7.20 0.07
N PRO A 246 -5.16 8.31 0.62
CA PRO A 246 -4.17 8.36 1.70
C PRO A 246 -4.82 8.01 3.04
N ALA A 247 -4.12 7.27 3.89
CA ALA A 247 -4.47 7.20 5.30
C ALA A 247 -3.94 8.47 5.96
N LYS A 248 -4.86 9.29 6.49
CA LYS A 248 -4.53 10.53 7.18
C LYS A 248 -4.74 10.37 8.68
N SER A 249 -4.14 11.22 9.48
CA SER A 249 -4.27 11.23 10.94
C SER A 249 -5.73 11.21 11.43
N ASP A 250 -6.66 11.86 10.71
CA ASP A 250 -8.10 11.89 11.01
C ASP A 250 -8.88 10.61 10.62
N SER A 251 -8.25 9.70 9.90
CA SER A 251 -8.90 8.51 9.34
C SER A 251 -8.16 7.21 9.58
N GLU A 252 -6.88 7.25 9.96
CA GLU A 252 -6.04 6.07 10.14
C GLU A 252 -6.65 5.09 11.15
N ARG A 253 -7.05 5.58 12.34
CA ARG A 253 -7.70 4.76 13.35
C ARG A 253 -9.01 4.14 12.86
N LEU A 254 -9.83 4.91 12.15
CA LEU A 254 -11.10 4.43 11.60
C LEU A 254 -10.91 3.32 10.57
N LEU A 255 -9.85 3.41 9.75
CA LEU A 255 -9.49 2.37 8.79
C LEU A 255 -9.10 1.07 9.51
N LEU A 256 -8.23 1.15 10.52
CA LEU A 256 -7.81 -0.01 11.30
C LEU A 256 -8.97 -0.65 12.07
N ASP A 257 -9.83 0.14 12.69
CA ASP A 257 -11.01 -0.37 13.41
C ASP A 257 -12.03 -1.03 12.46
N ALA A 258 -12.09 -0.57 11.21
CA ALA A 258 -12.87 -1.20 10.15
C ALA A 258 -12.20 -2.45 9.56
N GLY A 259 -11.00 -2.83 9.98
CA GLY A 259 -10.25 -3.95 9.42
C GLY A 259 -9.69 -3.66 8.02
N LEU A 260 -9.34 -2.41 7.72
CA LEU A 260 -8.79 -1.97 6.44
C LEU A 260 -7.32 -1.59 6.60
N THR A 261 -6.56 -1.73 5.51
CA THR A 261 -5.18 -1.28 5.45
C THR A 261 -5.13 0.19 5.01
N GLY A 262 -4.29 0.98 5.67
CA GLY A 262 -4.05 2.37 5.33
C GLY A 262 -2.65 2.62 4.76
N LEU A 263 -2.55 3.36 3.65
CA LEU A 263 -1.29 3.86 3.10
C LEU A 263 -1.09 5.29 3.62
N THR A 264 -0.12 5.49 4.50
CA THR A 264 0.12 6.77 5.17
C THR A 264 1.17 7.61 4.48
N ASP A 265 0.91 8.91 4.39
CA ASP A 265 1.87 9.92 3.90
C ASP A 265 2.76 10.47 5.02
N ASP A 266 2.68 9.94 6.22
CA ASP A 266 3.46 10.42 7.36
C ASP A 266 3.97 9.27 8.23
N LEU A 267 5.29 9.03 8.19
CA LEU A 267 6.02 8.15 9.10
C LEU A 267 7.06 8.92 9.93
N SER A 268 6.80 10.21 10.20
CA SER A 268 7.63 10.95 11.14
C SER A 268 7.63 10.28 12.52
N PRO A 269 8.80 10.10 13.16
CA PRO A 269 8.87 9.56 14.53
C PRO A 269 8.20 10.46 15.55
N ASN A 270 7.93 11.74 15.20
CA ASN A 270 7.23 12.70 16.03
C ASN A 270 5.70 12.61 15.91
N SER A 271 5.17 11.86 14.93
CA SER A 271 3.73 11.68 14.71
C SER A 271 3.18 10.54 15.57
N VAL A 272 3.20 10.73 16.89
CA VAL A 272 2.81 9.73 17.91
C VAL A 272 1.35 9.83 18.36
N THR A 273 0.65 10.89 17.97
CA THR A 273 -0.76 11.15 18.35
C THR A 273 -1.59 11.42 17.11
N LEU A 274 -2.73 10.74 16.98
CA LEU A 274 -3.70 10.96 15.91
C LEU A 274 -4.62 12.15 16.22
N ASP A 275 -5.28 12.70 15.20
CA ASP A 275 -6.27 13.79 15.35
C ASP A 275 -7.43 13.41 16.28
N SER A 276 -7.70 12.12 16.44
CA SER A 276 -8.67 11.58 17.40
C SER A 276 -8.22 11.69 18.87
N GLY A 277 -6.98 12.10 19.15
CA GLY A 277 -6.38 12.14 20.48
C GLY A 277 -5.80 10.81 20.96
N HIS A 278 -5.93 9.72 20.19
CA HIS A 278 -5.35 8.42 20.56
C HIS A 278 -3.88 8.33 20.17
N ALA A 279 -3.13 7.52 20.91
CA ALA A 279 -1.77 7.14 20.56
C ALA A 279 -1.74 6.37 19.24
N ARG A 280 -0.74 6.66 18.41
CA ARG A 280 -0.60 6.11 17.07
C ARG A 280 0.24 4.85 17.09
N TRP A 281 -0.34 3.69 16.76
CA TRP A 281 0.37 2.42 16.59
C TRP A 281 0.51 2.08 15.12
N ILE A 282 1.73 2.13 14.59
CA ILE A 282 2.01 2.02 13.15
C ILE A 282 2.44 0.62 12.68
N LYS A 283 2.45 -0.37 13.58
CA LYS A 283 2.75 -1.77 13.29
C LYS A 283 1.62 -2.72 13.72
N PRO A 284 0.35 -2.44 13.38
CA PRO A 284 -0.78 -3.24 13.88
C PRO A 284 -0.79 -4.70 13.38
N ALA A 285 -0.07 -5.01 12.30
CA ALA A 285 0.07 -6.36 11.76
C ALA A 285 1.34 -7.05 12.23
N THR A 286 2.49 -6.40 12.08
CA THR A 286 3.80 -7.00 12.38
C THR A 286 4.19 -6.96 13.87
N GLN A 287 3.52 -6.12 14.68
CA GLN A 287 3.56 -6.11 16.14
C GLN A 287 2.13 -5.91 16.69
N PRO A 288 1.29 -6.96 16.66
CA PRO A 288 -0.11 -6.83 17.00
C PRO A 288 -0.33 -6.64 18.51
N LEU A 289 -1.14 -5.65 18.87
CA LEU A 289 -1.54 -5.42 20.25
C LEU A 289 -2.63 -6.40 20.70
N THR A 290 -2.56 -6.88 21.94
CA THR A 290 -3.72 -7.49 22.59
C THR A 290 -4.81 -6.45 22.88
N ASP A 291 -6.01 -6.87 23.29
CA ASP A 291 -7.07 -5.90 23.62
C ASP A 291 -6.72 -5.09 24.87
N GLU A 292 -6.01 -5.70 25.82
CA GLU A 292 -5.55 -5.06 27.04
C GLU A 292 -4.50 -3.99 26.72
N MET A 293 -3.49 -4.33 25.93
CA MET A 293 -2.45 -3.37 25.50
C MET A 293 -3.05 -2.23 24.67
N ARG A 294 -4.01 -2.53 23.78
CA ARG A 294 -4.71 -1.50 23.02
C ARG A 294 -5.48 -0.56 23.93
N LYS A 295 -6.18 -1.10 24.93
CA LYS A 295 -6.92 -0.31 25.91
C LYS A 295 -5.97 0.58 26.73
N GLU A 296 -4.87 0.02 27.21
CA GLU A 296 -3.85 0.76 27.96
C GLU A 296 -3.27 1.91 27.13
N LEU A 297 -2.94 1.66 25.87
CA LEU A 297 -2.44 2.67 24.95
C LEU A 297 -3.48 3.77 24.67
N ASP A 298 -4.76 3.39 24.53
CA ASP A 298 -5.86 4.34 24.30
C ASP A 298 -6.19 5.19 25.54
N GLU A 299 -5.89 4.71 26.76
CA GLU A 299 -6.08 5.43 28.03
C GLU A 299 -4.84 6.28 28.41
N THR A 300 -3.73 6.15 27.71
CA THR A 300 -2.50 6.91 27.95
C THR A 300 -2.70 8.40 27.64
N PRO A 301 -2.28 9.31 28.51
CA PRO A 301 -2.35 10.75 28.25
C PRO A 301 -1.51 11.18 27.04
N MET A 302 -1.97 12.14 26.25
CA MET A 302 -1.28 12.58 25.01
C MET A 302 0.20 12.96 25.22
N GLY A 303 0.56 13.54 26.37
CA GLY A 303 1.96 13.88 26.67
C GLY A 303 2.88 12.68 26.92
N GLU A 304 2.32 11.48 27.09
CA GLU A 304 3.05 10.24 27.40
C GLU A 304 3.02 9.25 26.22
N HIS A 305 2.36 9.59 25.11
CA HIS A 305 2.22 8.68 23.96
C HIS A 305 3.58 8.18 23.43
N ALA A 306 4.57 9.07 23.28
CA ALA A 306 5.89 8.69 22.76
C ALA A 306 6.59 7.66 23.66
N SER A 307 6.57 7.87 24.97
CA SER A 307 7.19 6.94 25.93
C SER A 307 6.44 5.60 25.99
N LYS A 308 5.10 5.64 25.97
CA LYS A 308 4.28 4.41 26.01
C LYS A 308 4.42 3.59 24.73
N ILE A 309 4.48 4.24 23.57
CA ILE A 309 4.71 3.56 22.29
C ILE A 309 6.09 2.90 22.30
N SER A 310 7.14 3.60 22.77
CA SER A 310 8.49 3.03 22.86
C SER A 310 8.55 1.82 23.79
N GLU A 311 7.94 1.91 24.97
CA GLU A 311 7.82 0.81 25.93
C GLU A 311 7.16 -0.43 25.27
N LEU A 312 5.99 -0.25 24.64
CA LEU A 312 5.28 -1.33 24.00
C LEU A 312 6.03 -1.92 22.80
N GLN A 313 6.77 -1.11 22.03
CA GLN A 313 7.61 -1.61 20.95
C GLN A 313 8.73 -2.51 21.40
N GLU A 314 9.28 -2.28 22.60
CA GLU A 314 10.30 -3.13 23.20
C GLU A 314 9.71 -4.39 23.85
N GLU A 315 8.52 -4.29 24.42
CA GLU A 315 7.86 -5.39 25.14
C GLU A 315 7.16 -6.39 24.22
N ILE A 316 6.54 -5.91 23.12
CA ILE A 316 5.71 -6.75 22.26
C ILE A 316 6.58 -7.48 21.24
N PRO A 317 6.49 -8.83 21.19
CA PRO A 317 7.21 -9.60 20.19
C PRO A 317 6.71 -9.27 18.78
N SER A 318 7.61 -9.29 17.81
CA SER A 318 7.23 -9.19 16.40
C SER A 318 6.50 -10.45 15.95
N TRP A 319 5.69 -10.33 14.88
CA TRP A 319 4.89 -11.44 14.35
C TRP A 319 5.67 -12.74 14.15
N TYR A 320 6.89 -12.65 13.62
CA TYR A 320 7.75 -13.81 13.35
C TYR A 320 8.30 -14.47 14.63
N GLU A 321 8.32 -13.76 15.75
CA GLU A 321 8.75 -14.27 17.08
C GLU A 321 7.60 -14.98 17.82
N LEU A 322 6.35 -14.73 17.42
CA LEU A 322 5.18 -15.36 18.03
C LEU A 322 5.17 -16.87 17.78
N SER A 323 4.72 -17.63 18.76
CA SER A 323 4.43 -19.06 18.59
C SER A 323 3.23 -19.30 17.66
N ASP A 324 3.12 -20.49 17.09
CA ASP A 324 1.99 -20.87 16.24
C ASP A 324 0.65 -20.73 16.95
N SER A 325 0.60 -20.98 18.26
CA SER A 325 -0.60 -20.80 19.07
C SER A 325 -1.01 -19.33 19.22
N GLU A 326 -0.05 -18.43 19.40
CA GLU A 326 -0.30 -17.00 19.49
C GLU A 326 -0.75 -16.43 18.14
N ARG A 327 -0.07 -16.79 17.04
CA ARG A 327 -0.49 -16.42 15.68
C ARG A 327 -1.91 -16.88 15.38
N ARG A 328 -2.23 -18.14 15.74
CA ARG A 328 -3.58 -18.68 15.62
C ARG A 328 -4.60 -17.82 16.37
N ASN A 329 -4.32 -17.48 17.62
CA ASN A 329 -5.22 -16.68 18.45
C ASN A 329 -5.51 -15.32 17.82
N PHE A 330 -4.49 -14.63 17.29
CA PHE A 330 -4.68 -13.36 16.58
C PHE A 330 -5.52 -13.53 15.31
N VAL A 331 -5.22 -14.53 14.47
CA VAL A 331 -5.95 -14.76 13.22
C VAL A 331 -7.42 -15.12 13.50
N GLU A 332 -7.70 -15.99 14.47
CA GLU A 332 -9.08 -16.36 14.87
C GLU A 332 -9.86 -15.14 15.39
N LYS A 333 -9.22 -14.29 16.21
CA LYS A 333 -9.80 -13.06 16.72
C LYS A 333 -10.14 -12.09 15.60
N TRP A 334 -9.22 -11.84 14.68
CA TRP A 334 -9.42 -10.95 13.54
C TRP A 334 -10.50 -11.48 12.60
N LYS A 335 -10.45 -12.78 12.26
CA LYS A 335 -11.47 -13.45 11.46
C LYS A 335 -12.87 -13.27 12.06
N LYS A 336 -13.02 -13.46 13.36
CA LYS A 336 -14.29 -13.26 14.06
C LYS A 336 -14.73 -11.79 14.06
N LYS A 337 -13.81 -10.87 14.38
CA LYS A 337 -14.10 -9.42 14.46
C LYS A 337 -14.57 -8.86 13.14
N TRP A 338 -13.91 -9.22 12.03
CA TRP A 338 -14.16 -8.64 10.72
C TRP A 338 -14.85 -9.58 9.72
N LEU A 339 -15.41 -10.69 10.23
CA LEU A 339 -16.22 -11.64 9.47
C LEU A 339 -15.49 -12.19 8.22
N TRP A 340 -14.22 -12.57 8.37
CA TRP A 340 -13.47 -13.15 7.26
C TRP A 340 -14.06 -14.47 6.80
N GLU A 341 -14.26 -14.64 5.50
CA GLU A 341 -14.89 -15.81 4.90
C GLU A 341 -13.95 -17.00 4.74
N ARG A 342 -12.65 -16.71 4.45
CA ARG A 342 -11.65 -17.75 4.21
C ARG A 342 -11.51 -18.70 5.42
N GLU A 343 -11.28 -19.98 5.10
CA GLU A 343 -11.11 -21.00 6.12
C GLU A 343 -9.86 -20.76 6.98
N ILE A 344 -10.01 -21.04 8.29
CA ILE A 344 -8.94 -20.80 9.26
C ILE A 344 -7.66 -21.58 8.93
N GLY A 345 -7.80 -22.81 8.40
CA GLY A 345 -6.65 -23.62 7.96
C GLY A 345 -5.85 -22.96 6.86
N THR A 346 -6.52 -22.35 5.87
CA THR A 346 -5.86 -21.61 4.77
C THR A 346 -5.16 -20.37 5.30
N LEU A 347 -5.82 -19.61 6.18
CA LEU A 347 -5.22 -18.40 6.78
C LEU A 347 -3.96 -18.74 7.59
N LEU A 348 -3.99 -19.84 8.33
CA LEU A 348 -2.86 -20.28 9.15
C LEU A 348 -1.70 -20.85 8.33
N SER A 349 -1.97 -21.48 7.20
CA SER A 349 -0.89 -21.95 6.32
C SER A 349 -0.04 -20.79 5.76
N GLU A 350 -0.65 -19.63 5.53
CA GLU A 350 0.07 -18.42 5.12
C GLU A 350 0.99 -17.88 6.23
N THR A 351 0.62 -18.08 7.50
CA THR A 351 1.45 -17.63 8.64
C THR A 351 2.64 -18.55 8.92
N ALA A 352 2.60 -19.78 8.47
CA ALA A 352 3.70 -20.74 8.65
C ALA A 352 4.99 -20.31 7.92
N GLU A 353 4.86 -19.46 6.90
CA GLU A 353 5.96 -18.89 6.13
C GLU A 353 6.40 -17.50 6.68
N SER A 354 6.08 -17.19 7.93
CA SER A 354 6.32 -15.87 8.55
C SER A 354 5.62 -14.70 7.83
N SER A 355 4.66 -14.99 6.98
CA SER A 355 3.81 -13.98 6.33
C SER A 355 2.49 -13.78 7.09
N LEU A 356 1.72 -12.80 6.67
CA LEU A 356 0.42 -12.48 7.24
C LEU A 356 -0.66 -12.61 6.17
N PRO A 357 -1.87 -13.12 6.51
CA PRO A 357 -2.98 -13.15 5.57
C PRO A 357 -3.26 -11.79 4.93
N TRP A 358 -3.75 -11.80 3.71
CA TRP A 358 -4.13 -10.59 2.97
C TRP A 358 -5.11 -9.69 3.73
N GLU A 359 -6.00 -10.31 4.51
CA GLU A 359 -7.08 -9.69 5.25
C GLU A 359 -6.62 -8.82 6.43
N VAL A 360 -5.42 -9.03 6.92
CA VAL A 360 -4.88 -8.31 8.09
C VAL A 360 -4.73 -6.83 7.79
N SER A 361 -5.24 -6.00 8.69
CA SER A 361 -5.09 -4.53 8.60
C SER A 361 -3.67 -4.10 8.86
N ARG A 362 -3.14 -3.23 8.02
CA ARG A 362 -1.76 -2.74 8.07
C ARG A 362 -1.71 -1.22 8.00
N ILE A 363 -0.62 -0.66 8.49
CA ILE A 363 -0.19 0.69 8.11
C ILE A 363 1.03 0.56 7.23
N ILE A 364 0.93 1.07 6.02
CA ILE A 364 1.95 0.98 4.97
C ILE A 364 2.48 2.37 4.66
N GLY A 365 3.79 2.53 4.65
CA GLY A 365 4.45 3.78 4.26
C GLY A 365 4.29 4.04 2.76
N HIS A 366 3.48 5.02 2.38
CA HIS A 366 3.28 5.43 1.00
C HIS A 366 4.56 6.06 0.46
N ARG A 367 5.15 5.51 -0.59
CA ARG A 367 6.46 5.90 -1.14
C ARG A 367 7.61 5.87 -0.11
N GLY A 368 7.50 4.95 0.85
CA GLY A 368 8.40 4.86 1.98
C GLY A 368 7.94 5.68 3.17
N THR A 369 8.34 6.93 3.30
CA THR A 369 8.04 7.81 4.46
C THR A 369 6.88 8.78 4.22
N GLY A 370 6.23 8.69 3.07
CA GLY A 370 5.21 9.62 2.61
C GLY A 370 5.77 10.67 1.65
N LYS A 371 4.88 11.50 1.15
CA LYS A 371 5.18 12.53 0.15
C LYS A 371 6.15 13.58 0.70
N SER A 372 7.34 13.68 0.12
CA SER A 372 8.42 14.56 0.58
C SER A 372 8.55 15.87 -0.20
N HIS A 373 8.10 15.91 -1.46
CA HIS A 373 8.11 17.13 -2.25
C HIS A 373 6.81 17.28 -3.05
N ARG A 374 6.47 18.49 -3.39
CA ARG A 374 5.40 18.75 -4.34
C ARG A 374 6.00 18.64 -5.73
N GLY A 375 5.76 17.52 -6.40
CA GLY A 375 6.12 17.36 -7.80
C GLY A 375 5.62 18.55 -8.60
N GLY A 376 6.44 19.07 -9.48
CA GLY A 376 6.03 20.10 -10.43
C GLY A 376 4.87 19.57 -11.25
N SER A 377 3.78 20.32 -11.25
CA SER A 377 2.56 20.07 -12.03
C SER A 377 2.83 20.14 -13.53
#